data_ddf7658b01f82db45fe9d117d1304b22
#
_entry.id   ddf7658b01f82db45fe9d117d1304b22
#
_cell.length_a   1.000
_cell.length_b   1.000
_cell.length_c   1.000
_cell.angle_alpha   90.00
_cell.angle_beta   90.00
_cell.angle_gamma   90.00
#
_symmetry.space_group_name_H-M   'P 1'
#
loop_
_entity.id
_entity.type
_entity.pdbx_description
1 polymer ?
#
loop_
_entity_poly.entity_id
_entity_poly.type
_entity_poly.pdbx_seq_one_letter_code
_entity_poly.pdbx_strand_id
1 'polypeptide(L)'
;MTRILAFAGKKQSGKNSCCAFLHGYQMRSYHIIKGFDLDTEGRIVVDTVDADASGVEETGKGVLDVTRTDPEFAPWAAHNMWPFVKHYSFAASLKEIACGLFGLTKKQCYGTDADKNSPTWIKWEDMPGYTGGETGRMTAREFLQVFGTDI
;
A
#
# COMPACT_ATOMS: atom_id res chain seq x y z
N MET A 1 -22.48 -9.84 -7.02
CA MET A 1 -21.37 -10.47 -7.77
C MET A 1 -20.12 -9.62 -7.56
N THR A 2 -19.06 -10.17 -6.97
CA THR A 2 -17.80 -9.46 -6.77
C THR A 2 -17.03 -9.38 -8.08
N ARG A 3 -16.53 -8.20 -8.43
CA ARG A 3 -15.67 -7.99 -9.60
C ARG A 3 -14.24 -7.70 -9.13
N ILE A 4 -13.26 -8.31 -9.76
CA ILE A 4 -11.85 -8.07 -9.49
C ILE A 4 -11.27 -7.35 -10.70
N LEU A 5 -10.61 -6.22 -10.46
CA LEU A 5 -9.84 -5.48 -11.45
C LEU A 5 -8.38 -5.46 -11.04
N ALA A 6 -7.51 -5.95 -11.88
CA ALA A 6 -6.08 -6.03 -11.63
C ALA A 6 -5.30 -5.07 -12.54
N PHE A 7 -4.35 -4.33 -11.97
CA PHE A 7 -3.42 -3.47 -12.69
C PHE A 7 -2.04 -4.10 -12.72
N ALA A 8 -1.54 -4.38 -13.91
CA ALA A 8 -0.18 -4.84 -14.16
C ALA A 8 0.60 -3.81 -14.98
N GLY A 9 1.92 -3.81 -14.85
CA GLY A 9 2.79 -2.92 -15.62
C GLY A 9 4.14 -2.68 -14.96
N LYS A 10 5.03 -2.02 -15.68
CA LYS A 10 6.38 -1.68 -15.23
C LYS A 10 6.39 -0.82 -13.97
N LYS A 11 7.53 -0.76 -13.27
CA LYS A 11 7.74 0.17 -12.14
C LYS A 11 7.42 1.61 -12.61
N GLN A 12 6.78 2.40 -11.75
CA GLN A 12 6.41 3.80 -12.00
C GLN A 12 5.46 4.05 -13.19
N SER A 13 4.70 3.04 -13.64
CA SER A 13 3.71 3.19 -14.72
C SER A 13 2.35 3.71 -14.25
N GLY A 14 2.24 4.28 -13.07
CA GLY A 14 1.00 4.87 -12.55
C GLY A 14 -0.03 3.86 -12.03
N LYS A 15 0.32 2.59 -11.81
CA LYS A 15 -0.61 1.57 -11.29
C LYS A 15 -1.32 1.98 -10.00
N ASN A 16 -0.56 2.51 -9.05
CA ASN A 16 -1.12 2.94 -7.76
C ASN A 16 -2.07 4.13 -7.94
N SER A 17 -1.72 5.09 -8.78
CA SER A 17 -2.59 6.24 -9.08
C SER A 17 -3.87 5.81 -9.80
N CYS A 18 -3.80 4.87 -10.75
CA CYS A 18 -4.99 4.29 -11.38
C CYS A 18 -5.87 3.56 -10.36
N CYS A 19 -5.26 2.80 -9.46
CA CYS A 19 -5.98 2.10 -8.41
C CYS A 19 -6.64 3.09 -7.43
N ALA A 20 -5.93 4.13 -7.02
CA ALA A 20 -6.44 5.19 -6.16
C ALA A 20 -7.59 5.95 -6.84
N PHE A 21 -7.45 6.29 -8.12
CA PHE A 21 -8.52 6.94 -8.89
C PHE A 21 -9.79 6.10 -8.91
N LEU A 22 -9.68 4.82 -9.26
CA LEU A 22 -10.84 3.92 -9.29
C LEU A 22 -11.47 3.73 -7.92
N HIS A 23 -10.64 3.66 -6.87
CA HIS A 23 -11.12 3.58 -5.50
C HIS A 23 -11.94 4.83 -5.13
N GLY A 24 -11.38 6.02 -5.35
CA GLY A 24 -12.07 7.29 -5.12
C GLY A 24 -13.35 7.42 -5.96
N TYR A 25 -13.31 7.03 -7.24
CA TYR A 25 -14.47 7.02 -8.12
C TYR A 25 -15.59 6.12 -7.59
N GLN A 26 -15.25 4.91 -7.14
CA GLN A 26 -16.23 3.98 -6.57
C GLN A 26 -16.83 4.52 -5.27
N MET A 27 -16.00 5.03 -4.36
CA MET A 27 -16.49 5.64 -3.12
C MET A 27 -17.45 6.82 -3.40
N ARG A 28 -17.13 7.67 -4.39
CA ARG A 28 -18.01 8.74 -4.82
C ARG A 28 -19.32 8.21 -5.40
N SER A 29 -19.27 7.17 -6.24
CA SER A 29 -20.45 6.56 -6.88
C SER A 29 -21.42 5.95 -5.87
N TYR A 30 -20.88 5.46 -4.75
CA TYR A 30 -21.68 4.92 -3.62
C TYR A 30 -21.94 5.95 -2.52
N HIS A 31 -21.70 7.23 -2.78
CA HIS A 31 -21.94 8.34 -1.83
C HIS A 31 -21.20 8.22 -0.48
N ILE A 32 -20.10 7.48 -0.44
CA ILE A 32 -19.24 7.37 0.74
C ILE A 32 -18.48 8.68 0.95
N ILE A 33 -18.08 9.32 -0.15
CA ILE A 33 -17.45 10.64 -0.18
C ILE A 33 -18.17 11.54 -1.19
N LYS A 34 -18.14 12.85 -0.98
CA LYS A 34 -18.76 13.82 -1.90
C LYS A 34 -17.92 14.03 -3.17
N GLY A 35 -16.61 14.07 -3.03
CA GLY A 35 -15.65 14.28 -4.11
C GLY A 35 -14.26 13.83 -3.67
N PHE A 36 -13.34 13.75 -4.62
CA PHE A 36 -11.94 13.46 -4.35
C PHE A 36 -11.05 14.05 -5.44
N ASP A 37 -9.81 14.30 -5.08
CA ASP A 37 -8.71 14.62 -5.98
C ASP A 37 -7.60 13.58 -5.78
N LEU A 38 -6.62 13.55 -6.67
CA LEU A 38 -5.35 12.88 -6.43
C LEU A 38 -4.25 13.92 -6.25
N ASP A 39 -3.43 13.73 -5.23
CA ASP A 39 -2.23 14.56 -5.05
C ASP A 39 -1.11 14.17 -6.03
N THR A 40 0.00 14.87 -5.96
CA THR A 40 1.17 14.63 -6.82
C THR A 40 1.82 13.25 -6.63
N GLU A 41 1.52 12.58 -5.51
CA GLU A 41 1.98 11.22 -5.22
C GLU A 41 0.95 10.15 -5.61
N GLY A 42 -0.21 10.58 -6.13
CA GLY A 42 -1.31 9.69 -6.53
C GLY A 42 -2.12 9.17 -5.36
N ARG A 43 -2.12 9.86 -4.20
CA ARG A 43 -2.95 9.50 -3.04
C ARG A 43 -4.31 10.20 -3.13
N ILE A 44 -5.34 9.56 -2.60
CA ILE A 44 -6.70 10.12 -2.56
C ILE A 44 -6.74 11.26 -1.55
N VAL A 45 -7.20 12.42 -1.99
CA VAL A 45 -7.46 13.59 -1.16
C VAL A 45 -8.95 13.85 -1.14
N VAL A 46 -9.52 13.99 0.05
CA VAL A 46 -10.95 14.24 0.26
C VAL A 46 -11.16 15.50 1.09
N ASP A 47 -12.33 16.09 0.96
CA ASP A 47 -12.73 17.17 1.84
C ASP A 47 -12.97 16.61 3.26
N THR A 48 -12.37 17.25 4.24
CA THR A 48 -12.55 16.95 5.66
C THR A 48 -13.38 18.03 6.30
N VAL A 49 -14.22 17.61 7.25
CA VAL A 49 -14.99 18.52 8.09
C VAL A 49 -14.64 18.18 9.54
N ASP A 50 -13.93 19.07 10.19
CA ASP A 50 -13.67 18.98 11.63
C ASP A 50 -14.52 20.00 12.37
N ALA A 51 -15.18 19.58 13.45
CA ALA A 51 -15.84 20.47 14.36
C ALA A 51 -14.89 20.77 15.52
N ASP A 52 -14.58 22.05 15.72
CA ASP A 52 -13.83 22.50 16.88
C ASP A 52 -14.67 22.40 18.19
N ALA A 53 -14.06 22.67 19.33
CA ALA A 53 -14.72 22.64 20.63
C ALA A 53 -15.86 23.68 20.78
N SER A 54 -15.99 24.63 19.87
CA SER A 54 -17.09 25.63 19.81
C SER A 54 -18.23 25.20 18.87
N GLY A 55 -18.05 24.07 18.14
CA GLY A 55 -19.02 23.58 17.17
C GLY A 55 -18.95 24.27 15.81
N VAL A 56 -17.90 25.03 15.55
CA VAL A 56 -17.63 25.61 14.23
C VAL A 56 -17.00 24.55 13.35
N GLU A 57 -17.60 24.31 12.19
CA GLU A 57 -17.06 23.39 11.18
C GLU A 57 -15.91 24.04 10.43
N GLU A 58 -14.71 23.47 10.57
CA GLU A 58 -13.58 23.81 9.71
C GLU A 58 -13.54 22.84 8.52
N THR A 59 -13.55 23.39 7.31
CA THR A 59 -13.42 22.61 6.08
C THR A 59 -11.98 22.64 5.59
N GLY A 60 -11.42 21.46 5.33
CA GLY A 60 -10.06 21.30 4.80
C GLY A 60 -9.98 20.15 3.81
N LYS A 61 -8.78 19.92 3.30
CA LYS A 61 -8.48 18.72 2.49
C LYS A 61 -7.52 17.83 3.25
N GLY A 62 -7.83 16.53 3.29
CA GLY A 62 -7.00 15.51 3.93
C GLY A 62 -6.72 14.32 3.03
N VAL A 63 -5.55 13.70 3.23
CA VAL A 63 -5.21 12.46 2.52
C VAL A 63 -5.96 11.30 3.17
N LEU A 64 -6.74 10.59 2.37
CA LEU A 64 -7.41 9.36 2.77
C LEU A 64 -6.56 8.14 2.40
N ASP A 65 -5.90 7.56 3.40
CA ASP A 65 -5.18 6.30 3.21
C ASP A 65 -6.16 5.12 3.31
N VAL A 66 -6.62 4.65 2.15
CA VAL A 66 -7.56 3.53 2.01
C VAL A 66 -6.93 2.15 2.32
N THR A 67 -5.63 2.11 2.56
CA THR A 67 -4.89 0.88 2.88
C THR A 67 -4.72 0.66 4.38
N ARG A 68 -5.17 1.59 5.21
CA ARG A 68 -5.13 1.48 6.67
C ARG A 68 -5.89 0.25 7.16
N THR A 69 -5.34 -0.39 8.19
CA THR A 69 -5.94 -1.56 8.86
C THR A 69 -5.93 -1.42 10.38
N ASP A 70 -5.64 -0.23 10.89
CA ASP A 70 -5.62 0.05 12.31
C ASP A 70 -7.01 -0.05 12.95
N PRO A 71 -7.09 -0.23 14.28
CA PRO A 71 -8.35 -0.47 15.01
C PRO A 71 -9.40 0.65 14.90
N GLU A 72 -8.98 1.87 14.57
CA GLU A 72 -9.90 3.01 14.40
C GLU A 72 -10.53 3.00 13.01
N PHE A 73 -9.71 2.76 11.98
CA PHE A 73 -10.14 2.82 10.59
C PHE A 73 -10.84 1.54 10.11
N ALA A 74 -10.33 0.37 10.51
CA ALA A 74 -10.81 -0.90 9.96
C ALA A 74 -12.31 -1.18 10.22
N PRO A 75 -12.89 -0.91 11.41
CA PRO A 75 -14.32 -1.11 11.64
C PRO A 75 -15.19 -0.20 10.76
N TRP A 76 -14.81 1.07 10.62
CA TRP A 76 -15.49 2.01 9.75
C TRP A 76 -15.41 1.56 8.29
N ALA A 77 -14.22 1.20 7.82
CA ALA A 77 -14.01 0.75 6.46
C ALA A 77 -14.75 -0.54 6.14
N ALA A 78 -14.80 -1.49 7.07
CA ALA A 78 -15.53 -2.75 6.92
C ALA A 78 -17.04 -2.53 6.72
N HIS A 79 -17.59 -1.49 7.34
CA HIS A 79 -19.01 -1.18 7.24
C HIS A 79 -19.35 -0.26 6.04
N ASN A 80 -18.52 0.76 5.81
CA ASN A 80 -18.88 1.85 4.90
C ASN A 80 -18.16 1.79 3.54
N MET A 81 -17.00 1.14 3.43
CA MET A 81 -16.17 1.21 2.23
C MET A 81 -15.90 -0.17 1.60
N TRP A 82 -15.41 -1.13 2.37
CA TRP A 82 -15.01 -2.45 1.84
C TRP A 82 -16.13 -3.29 1.22
N PRO A 83 -17.41 -3.14 1.56
CA PRO A 83 -18.49 -3.82 0.84
C PRO A 83 -18.61 -3.37 -0.63
N PHE A 84 -18.14 -2.16 -0.95
CA PHE A 84 -18.27 -1.55 -2.26
C PHE A 84 -16.98 -1.55 -3.06
N VAL A 85 -15.85 -1.26 -2.38
CA VAL A 85 -14.52 -1.23 -2.98
C VAL A 85 -13.47 -1.54 -1.94
N LYS A 86 -12.52 -2.41 -2.29
CA LYS A 86 -11.36 -2.72 -1.45
C LYS A 86 -10.11 -2.84 -2.31
N HIS A 87 -9.06 -2.15 -1.88
CA HIS A 87 -7.76 -2.19 -2.51
C HIS A 87 -6.93 -3.33 -1.93
N TYR A 88 -6.35 -4.13 -2.80
CA TYR A 88 -5.37 -5.15 -2.45
C TYR A 88 -4.07 -4.89 -3.19
N SER A 89 -2.97 -4.84 -2.46
CA SER A 89 -1.63 -4.84 -3.04
C SER A 89 -1.03 -6.23 -2.86
N PHE A 90 -0.69 -6.90 -3.95
CA PHE A 90 -0.03 -8.20 -3.91
C PHE A 90 1.29 -8.14 -3.10
N ALA A 91 2.02 -7.04 -3.25
CA ALA A 91 3.26 -6.82 -2.53
C ALA A 91 3.08 -6.52 -1.03
N ALA A 92 1.89 -6.15 -0.56
CA ALA A 92 1.68 -5.83 0.85
C ALA A 92 1.81 -7.07 1.73
N SER A 93 1.09 -8.14 1.40
CA SER A 93 1.17 -9.41 2.14
C SER A 93 2.59 -10.00 2.12
N LEU A 94 3.28 -9.91 0.97
CA LEU A 94 4.67 -10.32 0.86
C LEU A 94 5.58 -9.55 1.82
N LYS A 95 5.40 -8.24 1.92
CA LYS A 95 6.17 -7.39 2.83
C LYS A 95 5.86 -7.66 4.30
N GLU A 96 4.60 -7.94 4.62
CA GLU A 96 4.21 -8.33 5.98
C GLU A 96 4.88 -9.64 6.40
N ILE A 97 4.89 -10.64 5.51
CA ILE A 97 5.62 -11.89 5.71
C ILE A 97 7.13 -11.62 5.88
N ALA A 98 7.70 -10.78 5.03
CA ALA A 98 9.12 -10.41 5.11
C ALA A 98 9.46 -9.74 6.44
N CYS A 99 8.61 -8.87 6.94
CA CYS A 99 8.80 -8.24 8.26
C CYS A 99 8.60 -9.25 9.41
N GLY A 100 7.56 -10.07 9.34
CA GLY A 100 7.17 -10.95 10.45
C GLY A 100 8.05 -12.20 10.59
N LEU A 101 8.41 -12.84 9.47
CA LEU A 101 9.16 -14.09 9.48
C LEU A 101 10.66 -13.89 9.25
N PHE A 102 11.02 -12.93 8.39
CA PHE A 102 12.42 -12.74 7.99
C PHE A 102 13.08 -11.53 8.66
N GLY A 103 12.36 -10.82 9.54
CA GLY A 103 12.91 -9.74 10.36
C GLY A 103 13.34 -8.50 9.56
N LEU A 104 12.80 -8.28 8.35
CA LEU A 104 12.99 -7.03 7.64
C LEU A 104 12.27 -5.91 8.39
N THR A 105 12.87 -4.74 8.41
CA THR A 105 12.23 -3.58 9.04
C THR A 105 11.13 -3.01 8.13
N LYS A 106 10.10 -2.40 8.72
CA LYS A 106 9.09 -1.66 7.96
C LYS A 106 9.72 -0.61 7.04
N LYS A 107 10.80 0.04 7.49
CA LYS A 107 11.53 1.02 6.71
C LYS A 107 12.16 0.41 5.46
N GLN A 108 12.73 -0.80 5.56
CA GLN A 108 13.27 -1.54 4.42
C GLN A 108 12.19 -1.96 3.42
N CYS A 109 10.98 -2.30 3.90
CA CYS A 109 9.90 -2.75 3.03
C CYS A 109 9.08 -1.61 2.41
N TYR A 110 8.85 -0.53 3.16
CA TYR A 110 7.92 0.55 2.76
C TYR A 110 8.59 1.92 2.59
N GLY A 111 9.84 2.10 3.02
CA GLY A 111 10.57 3.35 2.99
C GLY A 111 10.97 3.83 1.60
N THR A 112 11.95 4.72 1.57
CA THR A 112 12.52 5.29 0.34
C THR A 112 13.24 4.24 -0.51
N ASP A 113 13.65 4.61 -1.71
CA ASP A 113 14.47 3.73 -2.56
C ASP A 113 15.83 3.41 -1.88
N ALA A 114 16.41 4.35 -1.14
CA ALA A 114 17.62 4.11 -0.35
C ALA A 114 17.38 3.07 0.76
N ASP A 115 16.26 3.18 1.48
CA ASP A 115 15.90 2.21 2.52
C ASP A 115 15.70 0.80 1.96
N LYS A 116 15.03 0.69 0.81
CA LYS A 116 14.78 -0.58 0.12
C LYS A 116 16.05 -1.21 -0.45
N ASN A 117 17.04 -0.41 -0.79
CA ASN A 117 18.36 -0.87 -1.25
C ASN A 117 19.36 -1.06 -0.09
N SER A 118 18.93 -0.87 1.15
CA SER A 118 19.79 -1.17 2.31
C SER A 118 19.97 -2.69 2.47
N PRO A 119 21.16 -3.14 2.90
CA PRO A 119 21.45 -4.56 3.08
C PRO A 119 20.61 -5.14 4.23
N THR A 120 20.18 -6.39 4.03
CA THR A 120 19.54 -7.20 5.07
C THR A 120 20.58 -8.10 5.74
N TRP A 121 20.14 -8.94 6.68
CA TRP A 121 20.96 -10.00 7.24
C TRP A 121 20.95 -11.27 6.38
N ILE A 122 20.00 -11.38 5.42
CA ILE A 122 19.81 -12.53 4.54
C ILE A 122 20.88 -12.50 3.44
N LYS A 123 21.46 -13.64 3.13
CA LYS A 123 22.47 -13.79 2.09
C LYS A 123 21.92 -14.56 0.91
N TRP A 124 22.51 -14.29 -0.26
CA TRP A 124 22.18 -15.00 -1.49
C TRP A 124 22.38 -16.51 -1.34
N GLU A 125 23.47 -16.91 -0.69
CA GLU A 125 23.85 -18.30 -0.49
C GLU A 125 22.86 -19.08 0.40
N ASP A 126 22.07 -18.39 1.22
CA ASP A 126 21.11 -18.97 2.14
C ASP A 126 19.71 -19.13 1.48
N MET A 127 19.52 -18.64 0.25
CA MET A 127 18.23 -18.70 -0.43
C MET A 127 17.96 -20.09 -1.02
N PRO A 128 16.84 -20.74 -0.70
CA PRO A 128 16.49 -22.05 -1.24
C PRO A 128 16.42 -22.04 -2.77
N GLY A 129 17.12 -22.99 -3.41
CA GLY A 129 17.10 -23.13 -4.87
C GLY A 129 17.84 -22.07 -5.64
N TYR A 130 18.55 -21.16 -4.95
CA TYR A 130 19.34 -20.13 -5.63
C TYR A 130 20.56 -20.75 -6.35
N THR A 131 20.65 -20.51 -7.65
CA THR A 131 21.73 -21.00 -8.52
C THR A 131 22.48 -19.86 -9.21
N GLY A 132 22.22 -18.62 -8.82
CA GLY A 132 22.88 -17.42 -9.34
C GLY A 132 24.34 -17.31 -8.89
N GLY A 133 25.02 -16.29 -9.41
CA GLY A 133 26.43 -16.02 -9.08
C GLY A 133 26.63 -14.95 -8.01
N GLU A 134 25.55 -14.33 -7.52
CA GLU A 134 25.61 -13.31 -6.49
C GLU A 134 25.94 -13.96 -5.14
N THR A 135 26.72 -13.24 -4.31
CA THR A 135 27.13 -13.69 -2.98
C THR A 135 27.02 -12.54 -1.99
N GLY A 136 26.90 -12.89 -0.70
CA GLY A 136 26.83 -11.93 0.39
C GLY A 136 25.40 -11.45 0.69
N ARG A 137 25.28 -10.32 1.37
CA ARG A 137 23.99 -9.84 1.88
C ARG A 137 23.12 -9.27 0.76
N MET A 138 21.89 -9.76 0.70
CA MET A 138 20.85 -9.20 -0.16
C MET A 138 20.38 -7.86 0.36
N THR A 139 20.02 -6.97 -0.53
CA THR A 139 19.20 -5.81 -0.20
C THR A 139 17.74 -6.25 0.07
N ALA A 140 16.98 -5.45 0.78
CA ALA A 140 15.56 -5.75 1.01
C ALA A 140 14.77 -5.86 -0.30
N ARG A 141 15.13 -5.06 -1.31
CA ARG A 141 14.53 -5.13 -2.64
C ARG A 141 14.81 -6.46 -3.35
N GLU A 142 16.05 -6.90 -3.36
CA GLU A 142 16.45 -8.17 -3.97
C GLU A 142 15.75 -9.33 -3.28
N PHE A 143 15.76 -9.36 -1.95
CA PHE A 143 15.06 -10.39 -1.19
C PHE A 143 13.57 -10.45 -1.54
N LEU A 144 12.86 -9.31 -1.50
CA LEU A 144 11.43 -9.27 -1.83
C LEU A 144 11.15 -9.68 -3.28
N GLN A 145 12.08 -9.43 -4.20
CA GLN A 145 11.96 -9.78 -5.59
C GLN A 145 12.08 -11.31 -5.78
N VAL A 146 13.14 -11.91 -5.26
CA VAL A 146 13.36 -13.36 -5.33
C VAL A 146 12.27 -14.11 -4.56
N PHE A 147 11.99 -13.71 -3.33
CA PHE A 147 10.95 -14.33 -2.50
C PHE A 147 9.55 -14.24 -3.12
N GLY A 148 9.27 -13.18 -3.87
CA GLY A 148 7.96 -12.98 -4.51
C GLY A 148 7.80 -13.61 -5.89
N THR A 149 8.89 -14.08 -6.52
CA THR A 149 8.85 -14.66 -7.88
C THR A 149 9.27 -16.11 -7.92
N ASP A 150 10.18 -16.53 -7.06
CA ASP A 150 10.90 -17.82 -7.23
C ASP A 150 10.62 -18.79 -6.06
N ILE A 151 9.90 -18.37 -5.04
CA ILE A 151 9.45 -19.18 -3.91
C ILE A 151 7.93 -19.06 -3.75
#